data_9edbe82e058b90a3d708552c21ec0910
#
_entry.id   9edbe82e058b90a3d708552c21ec0910
#
_cell.length_a   1.000
_cell.length_b   1.000
_cell.length_c   1.000
_cell.angle_alpha   90.00
_cell.angle_beta   90.00
_cell.angle_gamma   90.00
#
_symmetry.space_group_name_H-M   'P 1'
#
loop_
_entity.id
_entity.type
_entity.pdbx_description
1 polymer ?
#
loop_
_entity_poly.entity_id
_entity_poly.type
_entity_poly.pdbx_seq_one_letter_code
_entity_poly.pdbx_strand_id
1 'polypeptide(L)'
;MKRYSDSKPISSIIRREEKTDPKPEYQRGPVWSKKQKQLLIDTILRDLDIPKFYLRAVNNGNYEWEVVDGQQRLRAIWEFRRSEYKTSKDAESVGETEIANLAYSDLPEDLKDKFDSYALNLVILENATLDEVEEMFVRLQNGSTLKAAERRNALPGK
;
A
#
# COMPACT_ATOMS: atom_id res chain seq x y z
N MET A 1 -9.96 6.72 -21.07
CA MET A 1 -9.41 6.67 -19.71
C MET A 1 -8.40 7.80 -19.50
N LYS A 2 -8.52 8.49 -18.41
CA LYS A 2 -7.53 9.48 -17.98
C LYS A 2 -6.74 8.94 -16.80
N ARG A 3 -5.49 9.33 -16.69
CA ARG A 3 -4.63 8.90 -15.61
C ARG A 3 -3.86 10.11 -15.07
N TYR A 4 -3.84 10.26 -13.76
CA TYR A 4 -3.03 11.30 -13.14
C TYR A 4 -2.46 10.83 -11.81
N SER A 5 -1.35 11.43 -11.41
CA SER A 5 -0.70 11.14 -10.14
C SER A 5 -1.19 12.09 -9.08
N ASP A 6 -1.32 11.58 -7.87
CA ASP A 6 -1.70 12.36 -6.69
C ASP A 6 -0.90 11.84 -5.51
N SER A 7 -0.80 12.65 -4.47
CA SER A 7 -0.13 12.27 -3.24
C SER A 7 -1.04 12.65 -2.08
N LYS A 8 -1.33 11.69 -1.20
CA LYS A 8 -2.20 11.93 -0.04
C LYS A 8 -1.56 11.32 1.20
N PRO A 9 -1.63 11.99 2.35
CA PRO A 9 -1.14 11.41 3.58
C PRO A 9 -2.02 10.25 4.02
N ILE A 10 -1.43 9.33 4.78
CA ILE A 10 -2.17 8.19 5.33
C ILE A 10 -3.44 8.65 6.05
N SER A 11 -3.38 9.74 6.83
CA SER A 11 -4.55 10.26 7.54
C SER A 11 -5.74 10.51 6.63
N SER A 12 -5.51 11.00 5.40
CA SER A 12 -6.57 11.21 4.43
C SER A 12 -7.15 9.88 3.93
N ILE A 13 -6.28 8.90 3.70
CA ILE A 13 -6.69 7.57 3.24
C ILE A 13 -7.48 6.84 4.33
N ILE A 14 -7.09 6.99 5.59
CA ILE A 14 -7.83 6.42 6.72
C ILE A 14 -9.26 6.96 6.76
N ARG A 15 -9.45 8.28 6.57
CA ARG A 15 -10.78 8.87 6.55
C ARG A 15 -11.65 8.37 5.40
N ARG A 16 -11.03 7.82 4.36
CA ARG A 16 -11.73 7.36 3.16
C ARG A 16 -11.87 5.84 3.09
N GLU A 17 -11.53 5.14 4.16
CA GLU A 17 -11.60 3.68 4.17
C GLU A 17 -12.97 3.16 3.75
N GLU A 18 -14.04 3.72 4.32
CA GLU A 18 -15.41 3.29 4.01
C GLU A 18 -15.86 3.66 2.59
N LYS A 19 -15.17 4.62 1.97
CA LYS A 19 -15.45 5.07 0.60
C LYS A 19 -14.55 4.42 -0.43
N THR A 20 -13.71 3.50 -0.01
CA THR A 20 -12.74 2.82 -0.86
C THR A 20 -13.07 1.34 -0.91
N ASP A 21 -13.36 0.84 -2.11
CA ASP A 21 -13.63 -0.58 -2.31
C ASP A 21 -12.30 -1.31 -2.57
N PRO A 22 -11.86 -2.18 -1.68
CA PRO A 22 -10.59 -2.87 -1.85
C PRO A 22 -10.62 -4.01 -2.87
N LYS A 23 -11.71 -4.25 -3.51
CA LYS A 23 -11.99 -5.24 -4.57
C LYS A 23 -10.96 -6.35 -4.74
N PRO A 24 -11.18 -7.52 -4.18
CA PRO A 24 -10.23 -8.62 -4.28
C PRO A 24 -10.19 -9.28 -5.66
N GLU A 25 -11.18 -9.05 -6.51
CA GLU A 25 -11.25 -9.73 -7.80
C GLU A 25 -10.14 -9.33 -8.77
N TYR A 26 -9.42 -8.26 -8.53
CA TYR A 26 -8.27 -7.89 -9.35
C TYR A 26 -6.99 -8.59 -8.91
N GLN A 27 -6.94 -9.09 -7.68
CA GLN A 27 -5.76 -9.77 -7.16
C GLN A 27 -6.03 -11.24 -6.93
N ARG A 28 -5.11 -12.08 -7.42
CA ARG A 28 -5.19 -13.53 -7.26
C ARG A 28 -4.05 -14.08 -6.43
N GLY A 29 -3.29 -13.23 -5.80
CA GLY A 29 -2.20 -13.67 -4.94
C GLY A 29 -2.67 -14.07 -3.57
N PRO A 30 -1.81 -14.70 -2.77
CA PRO A 30 -2.13 -15.04 -1.39
C PRO A 30 -2.31 -13.78 -0.55
N VAL A 31 -3.13 -13.90 0.48
CA VAL A 31 -3.29 -12.84 1.48
C VAL A 31 -1.94 -12.64 2.18
N TRP A 32 -1.60 -11.39 2.43
CA TRP A 32 -0.34 -11.07 3.10
C TRP A 32 -0.26 -11.69 4.49
N SER A 33 0.91 -12.21 4.80
CA SER A 33 1.24 -12.69 6.13
C SER A 33 1.44 -11.50 7.07
N LYS A 34 1.43 -11.79 8.37
CA LYS A 34 1.72 -10.77 9.39
C LYS A 34 3.10 -10.15 9.17
N LYS A 35 4.10 -10.97 8.80
CA LYS A 35 5.46 -10.48 8.53
C LYS A 35 5.50 -9.47 7.38
N GLN A 36 4.74 -9.72 6.32
CA GLN A 36 4.66 -8.79 5.19
C GLN A 36 4.03 -7.47 5.60
N LYS A 37 2.97 -7.53 6.39
CA LYS A 37 2.31 -6.33 6.93
C LYS A 37 3.27 -5.54 7.82
N GLN A 38 3.96 -6.23 8.71
CA GLN A 38 4.91 -5.62 9.63
C GLN A 38 6.08 -4.96 8.89
N LEU A 39 6.56 -5.57 7.82
CA LEU A 39 7.62 -4.99 7.00
C LEU A 39 7.16 -3.67 6.35
N LEU A 40 5.93 -3.62 5.86
CA LEU A 40 5.38 -2.40 5.29
C LEU A 40 5.34 -1.28 6.33
N ILE A 41 4.84 -1.58 7.52
CA ILE A 41 4.74 -0.58 8.59
C ILE A 41 6.13 -0.09 9.02
N ASP A 42 7.07 -1.02 9.15
CA ASP A 42 8.46 -0.69 9.47
C ASP A 42 9.05 0.27 8.43
N THR A 43 8.80 0.01 7.15
CA THR A 43 9.25 0.86 6.04
C THR A 43 8.66 2.27 6.15
N ILE A 44 7.38 2.36 6.46
CA ILE A 44 6.70 3.66 6.63
C ILE A 44 7.28 4.43 7.82
N LEU A 45 7.48 3.77 8.95
CA LEU A 45 8.01 4.42 10.15
C LEU A 45 9.45 4.91 9.95
N ARG A 46 10.18 4.30 9.04
CA ARG A 46 11.54 4.74 8.68
C ARG A 46 11.56 5.77 7.56
N ASP A 47 10.40 6.17 7.08
CA ASP A 47 10.24 7.13 5.99
C ASP A 47 10.93 6.67 4.69
N LEU A 48 10.89 5.37 4.45
CA LEU A 48 11.39 4.77 3.22
C LEU A 48 10.25 4.65 2.21
N ASP A 49 10.60 4.51 0.94
CA ASP A 49 9.63 4.48 -0.14
C ASP A 49 8.86 3.16 -0.21
N ILE A 50 7.61 3.23 -0.64
CA ILE A 50 6.78 2.05 -0.90
C ILE A 50 6.18 2.17 -2.30
N PRO A 51 5.76 1.05 -2.92
CA PRO A 51 5.17 1.11 -4.25
C PRO A 51 3.91 1.95 -4.32
N LYS A 52 3.65 2.51 -5.48
CA LYS A 52 2.44 3.30 -5.76
C LYS A 52 1.19 2.46 -5.64
N PHE A 53 0.08 3.14 -5.38
CA PHE A 53 -1.26 2.55 -5.37
C PHE A 53 -2.00 3.00 -6.63
N TYR A 54 -2.77 2.10 -7.22
CA TYR A 54 -3.58 2.40 -8.39
C TYR A 54 -5.04 2.32 -8.00
N LEU A 55 -5.75 3.42 -8.16
CA LEU A 55 -7.16 3.54 -7.79
C LEU A 55 -7.97 3.93 -9.02
N ARG A 56 -9.17 3.37 -9.11
CA ARG A 56 -10.14 3.77 -10.14
C ARG A 56 -11.21 4.61 -9.50
N ALA A 57 -11.47 5.79 -10.06
CA ALA A 57 -12.56 6.64 -9.61
C ALA A 57 -13.88 6.03 -10.11
N VAL A 58 -14.77 5.68 -9.20
CA VAL A 58 -16.05 5.06 -9.54
C VAL A 58 -17.24 5.93 -9.18
N ASN A 59 -17.21 6.60 -8.03
CA ASN A 59 -18.27 7.49 -7.56
C ASN A 59 -19.66 6.90 -7.79
N ASN A 60 -19.86 5.66 -7.32
CA ASN A 60 -21.09 4.91 -7.57
C ASN A 60 -22.15 5.05 -6.47
N GLY A 61 -21.99 6.04 -5.59
CA GLY A 61 -22.89 6.23 -4.45
C GLY A 61 -22.44 5.51 -3.19
N ASN A 62 -21.80 4.34 -3.30
CA ASN A 62 -21.26 3.59 -2.17
C ASN A 62 -19.78 3.88 -1.99
N TYR A 63 -19.05 3.96 -3.10
CA TYR A 63 -17.59 4.15 -3.09
C TYR A 63 -17.18 5.31 -3.98
N GLU A 64 -16.14 6.02 -3.58
CA GLU A 64 -15.44 7.00 -4.41
C GLU A 64 -14.41 6.31 -5.28
N TRP A 65 -13.70 5.34 -4.71
CA TRP A 65 -12.60 4.63 -5.34
C TRP A 65 -12.71 3.12 -5.20
N GLU A 66 -12.11 2.47 -6.17
CA GLU A 66 -11.92 1.04 -6.21
C GLU A 66 -10.42 0.79 -6.34
N VAL A 67 -9.86 -0.11 -5.54
CA VAL A 67 -8.42 -0.37 -5.57
C VAL A 67 -8.10 -1.32 -6.71
N VAL A 68 -7.30 -0.85 -7.66
CA VAL A 68 -6.83 -1.67 -8.78
C VAL A 68 -5.58 -2.45 -8.39
N ASP A 69 -4.64 -1.79 -7.75
CA ASP A 69 -3.40 -2.42 -7.26
C ASP A 69 -3.00 -1.81 -5.92
N GLY A 70 -2.60 -2.65 -4.99
CA GLY A 70 -2.19 -2.22 -3.66
C GLY A 70 -3.16 -2.59 -2.55
N GLN A 71 -4.11 -3.52 -2.77
CA GLN A 71 -5.10 -3.93 -1.77
C GLN A 71 -4.46 -4.41 -0.48
N GLN A 72 -3.45 -5.27 -0.57
CA GLN A 72 -2.82 -5.84 0.62
C GLN A 72 -2.10 -4.75 1.42
N ARG A 73 -1.47 -3.82 0.75
CA ARG A 73 -0.79 -2.68 1.41
C ARG A 73 -1.79 -1.75 2.09
N LEU A 74 -2.89 -1.41 1.42
CA LEU A 74 -3.91 -0.57 2.05
C LEU A 74 -4.53 -1.25 3.26
N ARG A 75 -4.86 -2.54 3.16
CA ARG A 75 -5.39 -3.30 4.30
C ARG A 75 -4.41 -3.30 5.47
N ALA A 76 -3.13 -3.49 5.20
CA ALA A 76 -2.10 -3.47 6.24
C ALA A 76 -2.06 -2.12 6.95
N ILE A 77 -2.18 -1.02 6.19
CA ILE A 77 -2.20 0.34 6.75
C ILE A 77 -3.45 0.56 7.60
N TRP A 78 -4.63 0.21 7.08
CA TRP A 78 -5.89 0.38 7.81
C TRP A 78 -5.90 -0.44 9.10
N GLU A 79 -5.50 -1.71 9.03
CA GLU A 79 -5.49 -2.61 10.18
C GLU A 79 -4.50 -2.14 11.24
N PHE A 80 -3.31 -1.69 10.84
CA PHE A 80 -2.34 -1.15 11.80
C PHE A 80 -2.88 0.10 12.48
N ARG A 81 -3.48 1.00 11.71
CA ARG A 81 -4.06 2.24 12.26
C ARG A 81 -5.12 1.96 13.31
N ARG A 82 -5.86 0.86 13.15
CA ARG A 82 -6.86 0.41 14.13
C ARG A 82 -6.26 -0.42 15.26
N SER A 83 -4.94 -0.52 15.33
CA SER A 83 -4.23 -1.30 16.35
C SER A 83 -4.58 -2.79 16.34
N GLU A 84 -4.87 -3.35 15.16
CA GLU A 84 -5.25 -4.76 15.04
C GLU A 84 -4.06 -5.71 15.07
N TYR A 85 -2.86 -5.19 14.87
CA TYR A 85 -1.62 -5.97 15.04
C TYR A 85 -0.51 -5.01 15.44
N LYS A 86 0.60 -5.59 15.86
CA LYS A 86 1.77 -4.84 16.35
C LYS A 86 2.94 -4.92 15.38
N THR A 87 3.86 -4.00 15.52
CA THR A 87 5.16 -4.07 14.84
C THR A 87 5.87 -5.36 15.23
N SER A 88 6.88 -5.74 14.43
CA SER A 88 7.66 -6.93 14.73
C SER A 88 8.32 -6.83 16.10
N LYS A 89 8.34 -7.94 16.81
CA LYS A 89 9.08 -8.03 18.10
C LYS A 89 10.59 -7.85 17.91
N ASP A 90 11.07 -8.05 16.67
CA ASP A 90 12.49 -7.94 16.32
C ASP A 90 12.82 -6.63 15.62
N ALA A 91 11.86 -5.69 15.55
CA ALA A 91 12.07 -4.43 14.87
C ALA A 91 13.16 -3.60 15.57
N GLU A 92 14.08 -3.10 14.76
CA GLU A 92 15.13 -2.22 15.26
C GLU A 92 14.57 -0.82 15.54
N SER A 93 15.24 -0.09 16.40
CA SER A 93 14.84 1.29 16.75
C SER A 93 14.85 2.20 15.52
N VAL A 94 13.97 3.18 15.53
CA VAL A 94 13.98 4.30 14.58
C VAL A 94 14.66 5.46 15.29
N GLY A 95 15.89 5.77 14.86
CA GLY A 95 16.72 6.69 15.63
C GLY A 95 16.96 6.12 17.03
N GLU A 96 16.56 6.85 18.05
CA GLU A 96 16.67 6.40 19.45
C GLU A 96 15.38 5.81 19.99
N THR A 97 14.33 5.75 19.16
CA THR A 97 13.00 5.32 19.60
C THR A 97 12.83 3.82 19.36
N GLU A 98 12.56 3.06 20.41
CA GLU A 98 12.24 1.64 20.28
C GLU A 98 10.83 1.48 19.73
N ILE A 99 10.69 0.63 18.73
CA ILE A 99 9.40 0.39 18.07
C ILE A 99 8.97 -1.07 18.07
N ALA A 100 9.74 -1.95 18.70
CA ALA A 100 9.45 -3.38 18.70
C ALA A 100 8.16 -3.70 19.46
N ASN A 101 7.33 -4.55 18.86
CA ASN A 101 6.12 -5.10 19.50
C ASN A 101 5.14 -4.00 19.97
N LEU A 102 4.91 -2.98 19.16
CA LEU A 102 4.00 -1.87 19.47
C LEU A 102 2.83 -1.82 18.51
N ALA A 103 1.62 -1.66 19.06
CA ALA A 103 0.45 -1.30 18.25
C ALA A 103 0.52 0.20 17.94
N TYR A 104 -0.29 0.67 16.97
CA TYR A 104 -0.33 2.10 16.66
C TYR A 104 -0.61 2.93 17.93
N SER A 105 -1.57 2.50 18.75
CA SER A 105 -1.94 3.21 19.97
C SER A 105 -0.80 3.34 20.97
N ASP A 106 0.20 2.45 20.89
CA ASP A 106 1.36 2.45 21.79
C ASP A 106 2.53 3.28 21.27
N LEU A 107 2.46 3.73 20.02
CA LEU A 107 3.54 4.53 19.44
C LEU A 107 3.64 5.90 20.12
N PRO A 108 4.88 6.42 20.30
CA PRO A 108 5.05 7.82 20.72
C PRO A 108 4.38 8.77 19.72
N GLU A 109 3.98 9.94 20.20
CA GLU A 109 3.26 10.92 19.38
C GLU A 109 3.99 11.30 18.10
N ASP A 110 5.30 11.47 18.15
CA ASP A 110 6.09 11.82 16.96
C ASP A 110 6.03 10.71 15.90
N LEU A 111 5.98 9.45 16.30
CA LEU A 111 5.86 8.34 15.36
C LEU A 111 4.43 8.16 14.84
N LYS A 112 3.43 8.46 15.67
CA LYS A 112 2.04 8.51 15.19
C LYS A 112 1.89 9.58 14.12
N ASP A 113 2.46 10.75 14.35
CA ASP A 113 2.43 11.85 13.39
C ASP A 113 3.16 11.48 12.11
N LYS A 114 4.31 10.82 12.25
CA LYS A 114 5.09 10.36 11.10
C LYS A 114 4.31 9.36 10.25
N PHE A 115 3.63 8.42 10.89
CA PHE A 115 2.77 7.47 10.20
C PHE A 115 1.60 8.16 9.53
N ASP A 116 0.87 9.00 10.26
CA ASP A 116 -0.32 9.68 9.76
C ASP A 116 -0.02 10.64 8.61
N SER A 117 1.14 11.27 8.62
CA SER A 117 1.55 12.24 7.60
C SER A 117 2.31 11.62 6.42
N TYR A 118 2.66 10.33 6.51
CA TYR A 118 3.37 9.65 5.44
C TYR A 118 2.56 9.73 4.14
N ALA A 119 3.20 10.19 3.06
CA ALA A 119 2.53 10.41 1.80
C ALA A 119 2.45 9.12 0.98
N LEU A 120 1.24 8.74 0.58
CA LEU A 120 1.01 7.65 -0.35
C LEU A 120 0.94 8.19 -1.76
N ASN A 121 1.70 7.61 -2.67
CA ASN A 121 1.68 7.97 -4.08
C ASN A 121 0.58 7.19 -4.78
N LEU A 122 -0.37 7.91 -5.35
CA LEU A 122 -1.55 7.33 -5.98
C LEU A 122 -1.54 7.62 -7.47
N VAL A 123 -1.96 6.64 -8.25
CA VAL A 123 -2.31 6.86 -9.65
C VAL A 123 -3.82 6.68 -9.75
N ILE A 124 -4.51 7.74 -10.14
CA ILE A 124 -5.97 7.76 -10.22
C ILE A 124 -6.37 7.56 -11.68
N LEU A 125 -7.24 6.59 -11.91
CA LEU A 125 -7.79 6.28 -13.23
C LEU A 125 -9.22 6.81 -13.28
N GLU A 126 -9.48 7.69 -14.23
CA GLU A 126 -10.82 8.26 -14.44
C GLU A 126 -11.38 7.81 -15.77
N ASN A 127 -12.70 7.63 -15.83
CA ASN A 127 -13.40 7.20 -17.03
C ASN A 127 -12.83 5.90 -17.61
N ALA A 128 -12.42 4.99 -16.72
CA ALA A 128 -11.86 3.71 -17.09
C ALA A 128 -12.96 2.64 -17.07
N THR A 129 -13.03 1.86 -18.13
CA THR A 129 -13.90 0.68 -18.15
C THR A 129 -13.27 -0.45 -17.35
N LEU A 130 -14.09 -1.41 -16.96
CA LEU A 130 -13.59 -2.59 -16.24
C LEU A 130 -12.52 -3.33 -17.05
N ASP A 131 -12.73 -3.46 -18.36
CA ASP A 131 -11.79 -4.13 -19.25
C ASP A 131 -10.43 -3.40 -19.29
N GLU A 132 -10.45 -2.06 -19.35
CA GLU A 132 -9.22 -1.26 -19.32
C GLU A 132 -8.47 -1.44 -18.01
N VAL A 133 -9.20 -1.47 -16.91
CA VAL A 133 -8.61 -1.64 -15.57
C VAL A 133 -7.97 -3.03 -15.45
N GLU A 134 -8.68 -4.06 -15.90
CA GLU A 134 -8.18 -5.44 -15.85
C GLU A 134 -6.91 -5.59 -16.70
N GLU A 135 -6.91 -5.01 -17.89
CA GLU A 135 -5.73 -5.05 -18.76
C GLU A 135 -4.54 -4.34 -18.10
N MET A 136 -4.78 -3.16 -17.52
CA MET A 136 -3.72 -2.44 -16.82
C MET A 136 -3.16 -3.25 -15.67
N PHE A 137 -4.03 -3.89 -14.87
CA PHE A 137 -3.61 -4.73 -13.75
C PHE A 137 -2.69 -5.87 -14.23
N VAL A 138 -3.10 -6.55 -15.30
CA VAL A 138 -2.29 -7.64 -15.87
C VAL A 138 -0.93 -7.13 -16.33
N ARG A 139 -0.87 -5.97 -16.98
CA ARG A 139 0.39 -5.38 -17.43
C ARG A 139 1.29 -4.98 -16.26
N LEU A 140 0.72 -4.47 -15.18
CA LEU A 140 1.50 -4.14 -13.98
C LEU A 140 2.13 -5.40 -13.38
N GLN A 141 1.38 -6.48 -13.30
CA GLN A 141 1.88 -7.75 -12.78
C GLN A 141 2.98 -8.32 -13.70
N ASN A 142 2.74 -8.33 -15.00
CA ASN A 142 3.71 -8.82 -15.98
C ASN A 142 4.96 -7.96 -16.03
N GLY A 143 4.81 -6.65 -15.90
CA GLY A 143 5.94 -5.74 -15.83
C GLY A 143 6.87 -6.05 -14.66
N SER A 144 6.32 -6.33 -13.50
CA SER A 144 7.08 -6.75 -12.32
C SER A 144 7.81 -8.07 -12.58
N THR A 145 7.14 -9.02 -13.21
CA THR A 145 7.72 -10.31 -13.58
C THR A 145 8.86 -10.15 -14.58
N LEU A 146 8.66 -9.32 -15.60
CA LEU A 146 9.69 -9.04 -16.61
C LEU A 146 10.93 -8.40 -15.98
N LYS A 147 10.76 -7.44 -15.10
CA LYS A 147 11.89 -6.80 -14.41
C LYS A 147 12.70 -7.80 -13.60
N ALA A 148 12.04 -8.72 -12.92
CA ALA A 148 12.73 -9.76 -12.17
C ALA A 148 13.50 -10.70 -13.11
N ALA A 149 12.92 -11.08 -14.24
CA ALA A 149 13.57 -11.91 -15.24
C ALA A 149 14.77 -11.20 -15.86
N GLU A 150 14.62 -9.93 -16.22
CA GLU A 150 15.70 -9.11 -16.78
C GLU A 150 16.89 -9.01 -15.82
N ARG A 151 16.63 -8.81 -14.55
CA ARG A 151 17.68 -8.75 -13.53
C ARG A 151 18.47 -10.06 -13.46
N ARG A 152 17.77 -11.20 -13.50
CA ARG A 152 18.44 -12.50 -13.48
C ARG A 152 19.30 -12.70 -14.74
N ASN A 153 18.80 -12.27 -15.89
CA ASN A 153 19.54 -12.40 -17.15
C ASN A 153 20.74 -11.46 -17.24
N ALA A 154 20.72 -10.35 -16.49
CA ALA A 154 21.79 -9.39 -16.48
C ALA A 154 22.94 -9.76 -15.53
N LEU A 155 22.78 -10.81 -14.70
CA LEU A 155 23.82 -11.22 -13.79
C LEU A 155 25.04 -11.78 -14.53
N PRO A 156 26.26 -11.59 -13.95
CA PRO A 156 27.48 -12.14 -14.57
C PRO A 156 27.36 -13.66 -14.76
N GLY A 157 27.88 -14.15 -15.85
CA GLY A 157 27.81 -15.56 -16.18
C GLY A 157 26.59 -15.97 -17.01
N LYS A 158 25.79 -15.04 -17.35
CA LYS A 158 24.61 -15.24 -18.19
C LYS A 158 24.91 -15.14 -19.69
#